data_6f206ca5ecad19c63b0b363c85d9e4ae
#
_entry.id   6f206ca5ecad19c63b0b363c85d9e4ae
#
_cell.length_a   1.000
_cell.length_b   1.000
_cell.length_c   1.000
_cell.angle_alpha   90.00
_cell.angle_beta   90.00
_cell.angle_gamma   90.00
#
_symmetry.space_group_name_H-M   'P 1'
#
loop_
_entity.id
_entity.type
_entity.pdbx_description
1 polymer ?
#
loop_
_entity_poly.entity_id
_entity_poly.type
_entity_poly.pdbx_seq_one_letter_code
_entity_poly.pdbx_strand_id
1 'polypeptide(L)'
;MKNITKITKIPCVVVAVFFFIAVSFAVIQAPLTAEEPSGSRETSKNGKYSKFFDEKTKWCDALVITCNDFRFTNATQEFVNERLGLKGNYDYLSIPGSIRNLLDSKTRDIVLKNFGISVRLHHVKRLIIIGHQDCSIGYGGSVNFSERADEYNTICADLKKARKLLRIRFSHLKVYLYYGTVFYKDHQRIYNFKQIL
;
A
#
# COMPACT_ATOMS: atom_id res chain seq x y z
N MET A 1 -40.82 -33.81 63.91
CA MET A 1 -40.68 -32.50 64.53
C MET A 1 -39.34 -31.92 64.03
N LYS A 2 -39.38 -31.06 63.04
CA LYS A 2 -38.18 -30.46 62.46
C LYS A 2 -38.37 -28.96 62.36
N ASN A 3 -37.62 -28.22 63.16
CA ASN A 3 -37.60 -26.78 63.15
C ASN A 3 -36.79 -26.29 61.94
N ILE A 4 -37.42 -25.47 61.09
CA ILE A 4 -36.81 -24.79 59.98
C ILE A 4 -36.53 -23.36 60.39
N THR A 5 -35.28 -23.04 60.58
CA THR A 5 -34.82 -21.67 60.87
C THR A 5 -34.83 -20.85 59.58
N LYS A 6 -35.62 -19.77 59.55
CA LYS A 6 -35.69 -18.80 58.47
C LYS A 6 -34.44 -17.91 58.52
N ILE A 7 -33.64 -17.93 57.48
CA ILE A 7 -32.56 -16.98 57.25
C ILE A 7 -33.14 -15.76 56.52
N THR A 8 -33.20 -14.64 57.22
CA THR A 8 -33.57 -13.33 56.67
C THR A 8 -32.42 -12.79 55.80
N LYS A 9 -32.70 -12.57 54.53
CA LYS A 9 -31.79 -11.91 53.61
C LYS A 9 -31.78 -10.41 53.84
N ILE A 10 -30.62 -9.84 54.17
CA ILE A 10 -30.38 -8.40 54.25
C ILE A 10 -30.07 -7.94 52.80
N PRO A 11 -30.75 -6.94 52.23
CA PRO A 11 -30.35 -6.39 50.94
C PRO A 11 -29.14 -5.46 51.12
N CYS A 12 -28.05 -5.82 50.52
CA CYS A 12 -26.86 -4.99 50.42
C CYS A 12 -27.16 -3.88 49.36
N VAL A 13 -27.47 -2.68 49.84
CA VAL A 13 -27.58 -1.51 49.00
C VAL A 13 -26.16 -1.01 48.69
N VAL A 14 -25.66 -1.33 47.54
CA VAL A 14 -24.41 -0.76 47.04
C VAL A 14 -24.71 0.63 46.47
N VAL A 15 -24.41 1.67 47.21
CA VAL A 15 -24.43 3.03 46.73
C VAL A 15 -23.15 3.26 45.90
N ALA A 16 -23.28 3.16 44.60
CA ALA A 16 -22.21 3.53 43.68
C ALA A 16 -22.16 5.07 43.57
N VAL A 17 -21.21 5.66 44.27
CA VAL A 17 -20.87 7.07 44.10
C VAL A 17 -20.07 7.23 42.82
N PHE A 18 -20.71 7.66 41.77
CA PHE A 18 -20.02 8.07 40.53
C PHE A 18 -19.34 9.41 40.74
N PHE A 19 -18.06 9.43 40.98
CA PHE A 19 -17.25 10.63 40.82
C PHE A 19 -17.06 10.90 39.32
N PHE A 20 -17.86 11.84 38.79
CA PHE A 20 -17.57 12.43 37.48
C PHE A 20 -16.37 13.37 37.63
N ILE A 21 -15.17 12.87 37.30
CA ILE A 21 -14.03 13.73 37.07
C ILE A 21 -14.24 14.33 35.68
N ALA A 22 -14.75 15.55 35.63
CA ALA A 22 -14.76 16.34 34.40
C ALA A 22 -13.30 16.73 34.08
N VAL A 23 -12.62 15.94 33.27
CA VAL A 23 -11.35 16.32 32.67
C VAL A 23 -11.69 17.29 31.57
N SER A 24 -11.60 18.58 31.86
CA SER A 24 -11.66 19.63 30.85
C SER A 24 -10.42 19.53 29.97
N PHE A 25 -10.53 18.85 28.85
CA PHE A 25 -9.56 18.96 27.77
C PHE A 25 -9.71 20.37 27.19
N ALA A 26 -8.89 21.29 27.65
CA ALA A 26 -8.65 22.52 26.92
C ALA A 26 -7.96 22.13 25.59
N VAL A 27 -8.76 21.96 24.57
CA VAL A 27 -8.24 21.90 23.20
C VAL A 27 -7.68 23.27 22.91
N ILE A 28 -6.38 23.41 23.04
CA ILE A 28 -5.65 24.56 22.52
C ILE A 28 -5.78 24.45 21.01
N GLN A 29 -6.82 25.06 20.46
CA GLN A 29 -6.89 25.33 19.02
C GLN A 29 -5.86 26.41 18.74
N ALA A 30 -4.64 25.97 18.37
CA ALA A 30 -3.74 26.86 17.68
C ALA A 30 -4.47 27.32 16.40
N PRO A 31 -4.57 28.62 16.14
CA PRO A 31 -5.12 29.07 14.87
C PRO A 31 -4.26 28.49 13.77
N LEU A 32 -4.83 27.60 12.96
CA LEU A 32 -4.32 27.25 11.64
C LEU A 32 -4.47 28.50 10.78
N THR A 33 -3.63 29.50 11.02
CA THR A 33 -3.32 30.45 9.98
C THR A 33 -2.51 29.65 8.97
N ALA A 34 -3.20 29.06 8.00
CA ALA A 34 -2.58 28.72 6.76
C ALA A 34 -2.10 30.05 6.16
N GLU A 35 -0.88 30.46 6.51
CA GLU A 35 -0.16 31.37 5.65
C GLU A 35 -0.06 30.61 4.32
N GLU A 36 -0.87 31.02 3.37
CA GLU A 36 -0.57 30.71 1.98
C GLU A 36 0.88 31.16 1.79
N PRO A 37 1.79 30.26 1.38
CA PRO A 37 3.11 30.69 1.03
C PRO A 37 2.90 31.69 -0.09
N SER A 38 3.11 32.99 0.23
CA SER A 38 3.29 34.01 -0.79
C SER A 38 4.56 33.58 -1.54
N GLY A 39 4.32 32.69 -2.50
CA GLY A 39 5.36 32.13 -3.33
C GLY A 39 5.90 33.23 -4.20
N SER A 40 6.79 34.02 -3.64
CA SER A 40 7.85 34.54 -4.47
C SER A 40 8.48 33.32 -5.11
N ARG A 41 8.25 33.14 -6.40
CA ARG A 41 8.99 32.20 -7.22
C ARG A 41 10.46 32.55 -7.09
N GLU A 42 11.10 32.08 -6.04
CA GLU A 42 12.53 31.95 -6.04
C GLU A 42 12.85 30.94 -7.11
N THR A 43 13.16 31.45 -8.28
CA THR A 43 13.82 30.69 -9.33
C THR A 43 15.16 30.26 -8.73
N SER A 44 15.17 29.08 -8.11
CA SER A 44 16.40 28.41 -7.74
C SER A 44 17.24 28.33 -9.01
N LYS A 45 18.35 29.06 -9.05
CA LYS A 45 19.24 29.14 -10.23
C LYS A 45 19.82 27.77 -10.65
N ASN A 46 19.53 26.69 -9.93
CA ASN A 46 20.03 25.33 -10.16
C ASN A 46 18.97 24.24 -10.25
N GLY A 47 17.69 24.55 -10.23
CA GLY A 47 16.63 23.55 -10.34
C GLY A 47 16.20 23.31 -11.79
N LYS A 48 16.73 22.29 -12.46
CA LYS A 48 16.10 21.78 -13.68
C LYS A 48 14.79 21.09 -13.28
N TYR A 49 13.66 21.79 -13.36
CA TYR A 49 12.36 21.14 -13.29
C TYR A 49 12.14 20.38 -14.59
N SER A 50 12.06 19.07 -14.49
CA SER A 50 11.64 18.25 -15.63
C SER A 50 10.15 18.45 -15.82
N LYS A 51 9.71 18.99 -16.93
CA LYS A 51 8.31 18.99 -17.33
C LYS A 51 7.95 17.58 -17.79
N PHE A 52 7.30 16.79 -16.93
CA PHE A 52 6.88 15.42 -17.25
C PHE A 52 5.43 15.35 -17.75
N PHE A 53 4.66 16.43 -17.63
CA PHE A 53 3.23 16.43 -17.94
C PHE A 53 2.85 17.55 -18.90
N ASP A 54 1.98 17.23 -19.83
CA ASP A 54 1.05 18.19 -20.36
C ASP A 54 0.00 18.47 -19.27
N GLU A 55 -0.04 19.67 -18.72
CA GLU A 55 -1.00 20.09 -17.67
C GLU A 55 -2.47 19.90 -18.08
N LYS A 56 -2.73 19.69 -19.35
CA LYS A 56 -4.06 19.44 -19.91
C LYS A 56 -4.50 17.98 -19.82
N THR A 57 -3.57 17.05 -19.61
CA THR A 57 -3.86 15.63 -19.58
C THR A 57 -4.10 15.17 -18.15
N LYS A 58 -5.34 14.74 -17.85
CA LYS A 58 -5.71 14.10 -16.58
C LYS A 58 -5.70 12.59 -16.66
N TRP A 59 -5.18 12.00 -17.73
CA TRP A 59 -5.22 10.59 -18.02
C TRP A 59 -3.82 10.00 -18.01
N CYS A 60 -3.71 8.76 -17.57
CA CYS A 60 -2.49 8.00 -17.70
C CYS A 60 -2.78 6.56 -18.13
N ASP A 61 -1.78 5.89 -18.67
CA ASP A 61 -1.95 4.57 -19.28
C ASP A 61 -2.06 3.44 -18.25
N ALA A 62 -1.37 3.58 -17.11
CA ALA A 62 -1.24 2.49 -16.18
C ALA A 62 -1.37 2.90 -14.71
N LEU A 63 -1.76 1.94 -13.88
CA LEU A 63 -1.51 1.95 -12.45
C LEU A 63 -0.43 0.90 -12.15
N VAL A 64 0.67 1.33 -11.54
CA VAL A 64 1.75 0.49 -11.08
C VAL A 64 1.64 0.25 -9.59
N ILE A 65 1.67 -1.01 -9.18
CA ILE A 65 1.59 -1.42 -7.78
C ILE A 65 2.86 -2.17 -7.41
N THR A 66 3.50 -1.74 -6.34
CA THR A 66 4.77 -2.30 -5.86
C THR A 66 4.84 -2.29 -4.34
N CYS A 67 5.82 -2.98 -3.79
CA CYS A 67 6.20 -2.83 -2.39
C CYS A 67 6.95 -1.50 -2.19
N ASN A 68 6.83 -0.94 -0.98
CA ASN A 68 7.60 0.26 -0.59
C ASN A 68 9.03 -0.07 -0.11
N ASP A 69 9.54 -1.25 -0.42
CA ASP A 69 10.91 -1.63 -0.09
C ASP A 69 11.91 -0.71 -0.82
N PHE A 70 12.65 0.08 -0.02
CA PHE A 70 13.60 1.06 -0.54
C PHE A 70 14.68 0.44 -1.43
N ARG A 71 15.01 -0.85 -1.21
CA ARG A 71 16.00 -1.57 -2.00
C ARG A 71 15.60 -1.68 -3.46
N PHE A 72 14.30 -1.75 -3.74
CA PHE A 72 13.74 -1.91 -5.08
C PHE A 72 13.20 -0.62 -5.70
N THR A 73 13.04 0.45 -4.92
CA THR A 73 12.34 1.67 -5.37
C THR A 73 12.90 2.22 -6.67
N ASN A 74 14.19 2.55 -6.71
CA ASN A 74 14.80 3.16 -7.89
C ASN A 74 14.80 2.20 -9.09
N ALA A 75 15.16 0.93 -8.87
CA ALA A 75 15.19 -0.07 -9.93
C ALA A 75 13.79 -0.33 -10.50
N THR A 76 12.76 -0.33 -9.66
CA THR A 76 11.36 -0.45 -10.11
C THR A 76 10.93 0.74 -10.96
N GLN A 77 11.25 1.94 -10.53
CA GLN A 77 10.94 3.15 -11.29
C GLN A 77 11.67 3.18 -12.63
N GLU A 78 12.95 2.84 -12.66
CA GLU A 78 13.71 2.72 -13.90
C GLU A 78 13.10 1.67 -14.84
N PHE A 79 12.77 0.49 -14.32
CA PHE A 79 12.11 -0.56 -15.09
C PHE A 79 10.78 -0.09 -15.69
N VAL A 80 9.94 0.58 -14.91
CA VAL A 80 8.65 1.10 -15.39
C VAL A 80 8.84 2.22 -16.41
N ASN A 81 9.74 3.15 -16.13
CA ASN A 81 9.98 4.30 -16.99
C ASN A 81 10.61 3.91 -18.34
N GLU A 82 11.69 3.14 -18.29
CA GLU A 82 12.55 2.91 -19.45
C GLU A 82 12.20 1.60 -20.18
N ARG A 83 11.99 0.50 -19.43
CA ARG A 83 11.72 -0.81 -20.04
C ARG A 83 10.25 -0.99 -20.44
N LEU A 84 9.32 -0.46 -19.66
CA LEU A 84 7.89 -0.47 -19.99
C LEU A 84 7.44 0.77 -20.76
N GLY A 85 8.30 1.77 -20.90
CA GLY A 85 8.04 3.00 -21.65
C GLY A 85 6.91 3.87 -21.06
N LEU A 86 6.80 3.89 -19.71
CA LEU A 86 5.69 4.56 -19.03
C LEU A 86 6.08 5.87 -18.34
N LYS A 87 7.27 6.39 -18.61
CA LYS A 87 7.77 7.60 -17.96
C LYS A 87 6.74 8.74 -17.98
N GLY A 88 6.35 9.19 -16.78
CA GLY A 88 5.35 10.26 -16.61
C GLY A 88 3.91 9.89 -17.03
N ASN A 89 3.60 8.60 -17.24
CA ASN A 89 2.31 8.16 -17.76
C ASN A 89 1.71 7.00 -16.96
N TYR A 90 1.85 7.03 -15.63
CA TYR A 90 1.26 6.04 -14.73
C TYR A 90 1.00 6.61 -13.33
N ASP A 91 -0.05 6.10 -12.70
CA ASP A 91 -0.23 6.22 -11.26
C ASP A 91 0.68 5.23 -10.53
N TYR A 92 1.18 5.62 -9.37
CA TYR A 92 2.09 4.78 -8.59
C TYR A 92 1.55 4.50 -7.19
N LEU A 93 1.26 3.24 -6.90
CA LEU A 93 0.81 2.78 -5.59
C LEU A 93 1.90 1.92 -4.95
N SER A 94 2.63 2.50 -4.02
CA SER A 94 3.68 1.83 -3.26
C SER A 94 3.15 1.50 -1.86
N ILE A 95 2.97 0.21 -1.55
CA ILE A 95 2.43 -0.26 -0.27
C ILE A 95 3.26 -1.43 0.27
N PRO A 96 3.47 -1.51 1.60
CA PRO A 96 4.19 -2.63 2.22
C PRO A 96 3.57 -3.97 1.83
N GLY A 97 4.38 -4.91 1.32
CA GLY A 97 3.90 -6.21 0.88
C GLY A 97 3.15 -6.24 -0.45
N SER A 98 3.07 -5.10 -1.17
CA SER A 98 2.46 -5.03 -2.51
C SER A 98 1.13 -5.78 -2.59
N ILE A 99 1.06 -6.81 -3.44
CA ILE A 99 -0.15 -7.57 -3.77
C ILE A 99 -0.74 -8.37 -2.60
N ARG A 100 0.03 -8.65 -1.54
CA ARG A 100 -0.50 -9.32 -0.34
C ARG A 100 -1.69 -8.57 0.25
N ASN A 101 -1.66 -7.23 0.18
CA ASN A 101 -2.77 -6.40 0.66
C ASN A 101 -4.07 -6.59 -0.13
N LEU A 102 -3.99 -7.00 -1.39
CA LEU A 102 -5.19 -7.34 -2.17
C LEU A 102 -5.74 -8.73 -1.81
N LEU A 103 -4.86 -9.64 -1.37
CA LEU A 103 -5.25 -10.99 -0.98
C LEU A 103 -5.72 -11.08 0.48
N ASP A 104 -5.29 -10.15 1.32
CA ASP A 104 -5.73 -10.05 2.71
C ASP A 104 -7.11 -9.37 2.79
N SER A 105 -8.08 -10.03 3.43
CA SER A 105 -9.45 -9.53 3.58
C SER A 105 -9.53 -8.20 4.36
N LYS A 106 -8.60 -7.95 5.28
CA LYS A 106 -8.58 -6.72 6.11
C LYS A 106 -8.15 -5.48 5.34
N THR A 107 -7.33 -5.64 4.31
CA THR A 107 -6.74 -4.53 3.55
C THR A 107 -7.23 -4.43 2.11
N ARG A 108 -7.85 -5.49 1.60
CA ARG A 108 -8.35 -5.61 0.22
C ARG A 108 -9.18 -4.43 -0.24
N ASP A 109 -10.17 -4.04 0.56
CA ASP A 109 -11.13 -3.01 0.14
C ASP A 109 -10.48 -1.65 -0.01
N ILE A 110 -9.49 -1.33 0.83
CA ILE A 110 -8.71 -0.09 0.72
C ILE A 110 -7.91 -0.10 -0.59
N VAL A 111 -7.27 -1.21 -0.92
CA VAL A 111 -6.49 -1.37 -2.14
C VAL A 111 -7.39 -1.27 -3.38
N LEU A 112 -8.53 -1.98 -3.38
CA LEU A 112 -9.49 -1.93 -4.49
C LEU A 112 -10.10 -0.53 -4.66
N LYS A 113 -10.31 0.22 -3.57
CA LYS A 113 -10.76 1.62 -3.63
C LYS A 113 -9.73 2.50 -4.35
N ASN A 114 -8.45 2.36 -4.02
CA ASN A 114 -7.39 3.09 -4.72
C ASN A 114 -7.33 2.74 -6.21
N PHE A 115 -7.45 1.46 -6.57
CA PHE A 115 -7.54 1.04 -7.98
C PHE A 115 -8.72 1.69 -8.68
N GLY A 116 -9.89 1.69 -8.02
CA GLY A 116 -11.09 2.33 -8.57
C GLY A 116 -10.93 3.83 -8.79
N ILE A 117 -10.12 4.52 -8.00
CA ILE A 117 -9.81 5.94 -8.20
C ILE A 117 -9.02 6.13 -9.49
N SER A 118 -7.90 5.44 -9.66
CA SER A 118 -7.07 5.52 -10.87
C SER A 118 -7.85 5.14 -12.13
N VAL A 119 -8.67 4.09 -12.05
CA VAL A 119 -9.51 3.67 -13.19
C VAL A 119 -10.53 4.73 -13.58
N ARG A 120 -11.21 5.35 -12.61
CA ARG A 120 -12.29 6.32 -12.90
C ARG A 120 -11.79 7.72 -13.23
N LEU A 121 -10.76 8.19 -12.52
CA LEU A 121 -10.29 9.57 -12.67
C LEU A 121 -9.20 9.71 -13.72
N HIS A 122 -8.30 8.73 -13.79
CA HIS A 122 -7.17 8.80 -14.72
C HIS A 122 -7.29 7.85 -15.90
N HIS A 123 -8.42 7.13 -16.00
CA HIS A 123 -8.75 6.27 -17.14
C HIS A 123 -7.67 5.24 -17.50
N VAL A 124 -6.99 4.69 -16.49
CA VAL A 124 -5.94 3.69 -16.70
C VAL A 124 -6.47 2.46 -17.44
N LYS A 125 -5.66 1.94 -18.35
CA LYS A 125 -5.99 0.78 -19.20
C LYS A 125 -5.23 -0.48 -18.78
N ARG A 126 -4.17 -0.31 -18.01
CA ARG A 126 -3.25 -1.37 -17.59
C ARG A 126 -3.01 -1.34 -16.09
N LEU A 127 -3.03 -2.52 -15.48
CA LEU A 127 -2.54 -2.72 -14.11
C LEU A 127 -1.21 -3.46 -14.19
N ILE A 128 -0.17 -2.89 -13.61
CA ILE A 128 1.16 -3.46 -13.56
C ILE A 128 1.47 -3.78 -12.10
N ILE A 129 1.63 -5.04 -11.78
CA ILE A 129 1.82 -5.51 -10.42
C ILE A 129 3.21 -6.11 -10.30
N ILE A 130 4.00 -5.56 -9.39
CA ILE A 130 5.37 -5.97 -9.19
C ILE A 130 5.54 -6.52 -7.78
N GLY A 131 5.78 -7.83 -7.69
CA GLY A 131 6.31 -8.50 -6.49
C GLY A 131 7.83 -8.56 -6.56
N HIS A 132 8.48 -8.80 -5.43
CA HIS A 132 9.93 -8.89 -5.40
C HIS A 132 10.42 -9.92 -4.40
N GLN A 133 11.65 -10.37 -4.61
CA GLN A 133 12.41 -11.23 -3.72
C GLN A 133 12.59 -10.58 -2.35
N ASP A 134 12.66 -11.39 -1.31
CA ASP A 134 12.93 -10.99 0.08
C ASP A 134 11.97 -9.92 0.62
N CYS A 135 10.68 -10.09 0.31
CA CYS A 135 9.63 -9.18 0.77
C CYS A 135 9.23 -9.50 2.22
N SER A 136 9.78 -8.75 3.16
CA SER A 136 9.60 -9.02 4.60
C SER A 136 8.16 -8.83 5.06
N ILE A 137 7.50 -7.74 4.67
CA ILE A 137 6.15 -7.41 5.18
C ILE A 137 5.08 -8.36 4.64
N GLY A 138 5.22 -8.81 3.42
CA GLY A 138 4.20 -9.70 2.85
C GLY A 138 4.43 -11.18 3.13
N TYR A 139 5.70 -11.57 3.27
CA TYR A 139 6.11 -12.97 3.23
C TYR A 139 7.13 -13.35 4.32
N GLY A 140 7.51 -12.41 5.18
CA GLY A 140 8.50 -12.61 6.24
C GLY A 140 9.94 -12.60 5.76
N GLY A 141 10.17 -12.23 4.51
CA GLY A 141 11.48 -12.25 3.88
C GLY A 141 11.95 -13.65 3.48
N SER A 142 13.10 -13.72 2.83
CA SER A 142 13.68 -14.98 2.33
C SER A 142 13.98 -16.01 3.42
N VAL A 143 14.12 -15.57 4.67
CA VAL A 143 14.36 -16.47 5.83
C VAL A 143 13.19 -17.41 6.14
N ASN A 144 12.00 -17.10 5.66
CA ASN A 144 10.80 -17.94 5.83
C ASN A 144 10.67 -19.04 4.77
N PHE A 145 11.61 -19.14 3.87
CA PHE A 145 11.59 -20.13 2.79
C PHE A 145 12.82 -21.05 2.89
N SER A 146 12.61 -22.32 2.61
CA SER A 146 13.70 -23.29 2.57
C SER A 146 14.66 -23.00 1.41
N GLU A 147 14.11 -22.56 0.29
CA GLU A 147 14.84 -22.23 -0.91
C GLU A 147 14.29 -20.97 -1.61
N ARG A 148 15.13 -20.33 -2.42
CA ARG A 148 14.69 -19.19 -3.25
C ARG A 148 13.60 -19.57 -4.25
N ALA A 149 13.59 -20.83 -4.68
CA ALA A 149 12.54 -21.34 -5.57
C ALA A 149 11.16 -21.34 -4.90
N ASP A 150 11.09 -21.66 -3.61
CA ASP A 150 9.85 -21.68 -2.84
C ASP A 150 9.29 -20.28 -2.67
N GLU A 151 10.16 -19.31 -2.37
CA GLU A 151 9.79 -17.90 -2.32
C GLU A 151 9.22 -17.42 -3.66
N TYR A 152 9.95 -17.67 -4.73
CA TYR A 152 9.53 -17.31 -6.09
C TYR A 152 8.17 -17.91 -6.44
N ASN A 153 7.99 -19.22 -6.20
CA ASN A 153 6.76 -19.92 -6.51
C ASN A 153 5.57 -19.37 -5.70
N THR A 154 5.79 -19.08 -4.41
CA THR A 154 4.76 -18.54 -3.51
C THR A 154 4.32 -17.16 -3.97
N ILE A 155 5.25 -16.24 -4.20
CA ILE A 155 4.95 -14.87 -4.63
C ILE A 155 4.29 -14.88 -6.01
N CYS A 156 4.78 -15.69 -6.95
CA CYS A 156 4.18 -15.83 -8.28
C CYS A 156 2.77 -16.41 -8.23
N ALA A 157 2.51 -17.37 -7.35
CA ALA A 157 1.15 -17.89 -7.15
C ALA A 157 0.20 -16.81 -6.64
N ASP A 158 0.63 -16.00 -5.70
CA ASP A 158 -0.15 -14.88 -5.17
C ASP A 158 -0.38 -13.77 -6.22
N LEU A 159 0.61 -13.43 -7.02
CA LEU A 159 0.46 -12.53 -8.17
C LEU A 159 -0.63 -13.05 -9.13
N LYS A 160 -0.64 -14.35 -9.43
CA LYS A 160 -1.65 -14.98 -10.30
C LYS A 160 -3.04 -14.99 -9.66
N LYS A 161 -3.15 -15.23 -8.34
CA LYS A 161 -4.43 -15.12 -7.60
C LYS A 161 -4.99 -13.70 -7.67
N ALA A 162 -4.14 -12.72 -7.44
CA ALA A 162 -4.50 -11.31 -7.51
C ALA A 162 -4.97 -10.90 -8.91
N ARG A 163 -4.29 -11.36 -9.97
CA ARG A 163 -4.74 -11.14 -11.36
C ARG A 163 -6.14 -11.68 -11.60
N LYS A 164 -6.45 -12.88 -11.08
CA LYS A 164 -7.80 -13.47 -11.21
C LYS A 164 -8.85 -12.58 -10.53
N LEU A 165 -8.59 -12.12 -9.31
CA LEU A 165 -9.48 -11.24 -8.56
C LEU A 165 -9.70 -9.91 -9.29
N LEU A 166 -8.63 -9.30 -9.79
CA LEU A 166 -8.70 -8.03 -10.50
C LEU A 166 -9.43 -8.12 -11.83
N ARG A 167 -9.28 -9.23 -12.56
CA ARG A 167 -10.03 -9.47 -13.80
C ARG A 167 -11.53 -9.60 -13.59
N ILE A 168 -11.95 -10.10 -12.44
CA ILE A 168 -13.38 -10.15 -12.08
C ILE A 168 -13.90 -8.74 -11.82
N ARG A 169 -13.14 -7.91 -11.09
CA ARG A 169 -13.56 -6.58 -10.66
C ARG A 169 -13.38 -5.51 -11.74
N PHE A 170 -12.35 -5.65 -12.58
CA PHE A 170 -11.96 -4.72 -13.63
C PHE A 170 -11.69 -5.48 -14.94
N SER A 171 -12.72 -6.12 -15.49
CA SER A 171 -12.62 -7.03 -16.63
C SER A 171 -12.06 -6.40 -17.91
N HIS A 172 -12.22 -5.07 -18.05
CA HIS A 172 -11.72 -4.30 -19.19
C HIS A 172 -10.22 -3.94 -19.10
N LEU A 173 -9.58 -4.16 -17.94
CA LEU A 173 -8.17 -3.81 -17.76
C LEU A 173 -7.24 -4.99 -18.11
N LYS A 174 -6.12 -4.65 -18.73
CA LYS A 174 -5.01 -5.60 -18.93
C LYS A 174 -4.16 -5.65 -17.67
N VAL A 175 -3.95 -6.84 -17.10
CA VAL A 175 -3.16 -7.04 -15.87
C VAL A 175 -1.86 -7.74 -16.21
N TYR A 176 -0.75 -7.04 -15.98
CA TYR A 176 0.62 -7.52 -16.15
C TYR A 176 1.26 -7.77 -14.81
N LEU A 177 1.95 -8.89 -14.67
CA LEU A 177 2.60 -9.31 -13.44
C LEU A 177 4.10 -9.39 -13.67
N TYR A 178 4.87 -8.89 -12.70
CA TYR A 178 6.33 -8.97 -12.72
C TYR A 178 6.86 -9.40 -11.37
N TYR A 179 7.99 -10.09 -11.41
CA TYR A 179 8.75 -10.46 -10.21
C TYR A 179 10.16 -9.89 -10.31
N GLY A 180 10.51 -9.04 -9.35
CA GLY A 180 11.80 -8.40 -9.24
C GLY A 180 12.77 -9.24 -8.39
N THR A 181 13.98 -9.44 -8.88
CA THR A 181 15.09 -10.06 -8.15
C THR A 181 16.25 -9.10 -8.05
N VAL A 182 17.06 -9.27 -7.02
CA VAL A 182 18.31 -8.55 -6.83
C VAL A 182 19.44 -9.55 -6.57
N PHE A 183 20.57 -9.34 -7.19
CA PHE A 183 21.82 -10.04 -6.88
C PHE A 183 22.96 -9.04 -6.77
N TYR A 184 24.01 -9.46 -6.10
CA TYR A 184 25.17 -8.61 -5.84
C TYR A 184 26.33 -9.09 -6.71
N LYS A 185 26.92 -8.18 -7.45
CA LYS A 185 28.12 -8.42 -8.25
C LYS A 185 29.02 -7.19 -8.17
N ASP A 186 30.30 -7.39 -7.88
CA ASP A 186 31.30 -6.31 -7.81
C ASP A 186 30.86 -5.11 -6.94
N HIS A 187 30.31 -5.39 -5.75
CA HIS A 187 29.73 -4.42 -4.81
C HIS A 187 28.52 -3.63 -5.33
N GLN A 188 27.97 -4.03 -6.47
CA GLN A 188 26.79 -3.41 -7.06
C GLN A 188 25.56 -4.31 -6.90
N ARG A 189 24.40 -3.66 -6.79
CA ARG A 189 23.08 -4.33 -6.85
C ARG A 189 22.64 -4.38 -8.30
N ILE A 190 22.39 -5.58 -8.80
CA ILE A 190 21.89 -5.79 -10.14
C ILE A 190 20.48 -6.34 -10.04
N TYR A 191 19.54 -5.68 -10.71
CA TYR A 191 18.12 -6.01 -10.67
C TYR A 191 17.66 -6.66 -11.96
N ASN A 192 16.74 -7.59 -11.83
CA ASN A 192 16.05 -8.20 -12.96
C ASN A 192 14.55 -8.27 -12.67
N PHE A 193 13.73 -7.92 -13.66
CA PHE A 193 12.27 -7.99 -13.59
C PHE A 193 11.76 -8.97 -14.63
N LYS A 194 11.25 -10.10 -14.16
CA LYS A 194 10.71 -11.16 -15.01
C LYS A 194 9.20 -11.06 -15.10
N GLN A 195 8.65 -11.07 -16.30
CA GLN A 195 7.21 -11.14 -16.50
C GLN A 195 6.69 -12.53 -16.11
N ILE A 196 5.55 -12.55 -15.40
CA ILE A 196 4.85 -13.77 -14.97
C ILE A 196 3.61 -13.95 -15.85
N LEU A 197 3.54 -15.05 -16.55
CA LEU A 197 2.45 -15.42 -17.45
C LEU A 197 1.25 -16.02 -16.73
#